data_11104025135234ae7ac7b385dfe7dbc5
#
_entry.id   11104025135234ae7ac7b385dfe7dbc5
#
_cell.length_a   1.000
_cell.length_b   1.000
_cell.length_c   1.000
_cell.angle_alpha   90.00
_cell.angle_beta   90.00
_cell.angle_gamma   90.00
#
_symmetry.space_group_name_H-M   'P 1'
#
loop_
_entity.id
_entity.type
_entity.pdbx_description
1 polymer ?
#
loop_
_entity_poly.entity_id
_entity_poly.type
_entity_poly.pdbx_seq_one_letter_code
_entity_poly.pdbx_strand_id
1 'polypeptide(L)'
;VNKLPDGYFQFAPTEDYLLFTMTQEGPKERKEIYEVLEPDDRQPGWRNRSYLAKYDLKTGLLQPLTFGYHNVWAADISNDGRYLLMMTSQSRLTKRPTTLFSLYRLDMQTLQAELLIDKDGFISGARFSPDGTQVLVSGSPESLGGIGKNVKEGQTPSMTDGQLYLLNIADKRVTPLTKDFNPSVQRAVWNKADGQVYFTAENRDCYSLYRMNPADGKIQQLEVSEDLVNSFSLAQNAPVMAYYGQSASNSDRLYTMNTKKMKSFLLEDLSKDILKDVELGECKAWSFTNSRGDTIYGRYYLPPHFDANRKYPMIVNYYGGCSPVSRNFESRYPHHAYAALGYVVYVIEPSGATGFGQE
;
A
#
# COMPACT_ATOMS: atom_id res chain seq x y z
N VAL A 1 -26.05 -0.27 -27.93
CA VAL A 1 -25.02 -0.08 -26.90
C VAL A 1 -23.99 -1.19 -27.11
N ASN A 2 -22.76 -0.83 -27.45
CA ASN A 2 -21.69 -1.81 -27.57
C ASN A 2 -21.39 -2.38 -26.19
N LYS A 3 -21.26 -3.70 -26.09
CA LYS A 3 -20.82 -4.36 -24.87
C LYS A 3 -19.36 -3.96 -24.61
N LEU A 4 -19.04 -3.50 -23.38
CA LEU A 4 -17.65 -3.28 -23.00
C LEU A 4 -16.88 -4.61 -23.01
N PRO A 5 -15.57 -4.58 -23.34
CA PRO A 5 -14.72 -5.76 -23.20
C PRO A 5 -14.72 -6.30 -21.76
N ASP A 6 -14.52 -7.60 -21.62
CA ASP A 6 -14.32 -8.22 -20.31
C ASP A 6 -12.90 -7.86 -19.81
N GLY A 7 -12.78 -7.40 -18.56
CA GLY A 7 -11.52 -7.01 -17.95
C GLY A 7 -11.69 -5.93 -16.89
N TYR A 8 -10.62 -5.67 -16.15
CA TYR A 8 -10.56 -4.53 -15.24
C TYR A 8 -10.28 -3.27 -16.02
N PHE A 9 -11.02 -2.19 -15.74
CA PHE A 9 -10.82 -0.91 -16.41
C PHE A 9 -10.80 0.27 -15.43
N GLN A 10 -10.19 1.36 -15.89
CA GLN A 10 -10.22 2.67 -15.24
C GLN A 10 -10.45 3.77 -16.28
N PHE A 11 -11.12 4.85 -15.85
CA PHE A 11 -11.26 6.05 -16.69
C PHE A 11 -9.93 6.78 -16.81
N ALA A 12 -9.64 7.30 -17.99
CA ALA A 12 -8.63 8.33 -18.14
C ALA A 12 -9.03 9.58 -17.36
N PRO A 13 -8.08 10.38 -16.83
CA PRO A 13 -8.38 11.67 -16.20
C PRO A 13 -9.14 12.66 -17.10
N THR A 14 -9.03 12.51 -18.42
CA THR A 14 -9.72 13.30 -19.45
C THR A 14 -11.13 12.80 -19.78
N GLU A 15 -11.51 11.63 -19.25
CA GLU A 15 -12.81 10.98 -19.45
C GLU A 15 -13.21 10.70 -20.92
N ASP A 16 -12.24 10.65 -21.82
CA ASP A 16 -12.43 10.38 -23.25
C ASP A 16 -12.14 8.94 -23.65
N TYR A 17 -11.47 8.18 -22.79
CA TYR A 17 -11.22 6.75 -22.98
C TYR A 17 -11.21 5.96 -21.66
N LEU A 18 -11.34 4.65 -21.80
CA LEU A 18 -11.10 3.66 -20.73
C LEU A 18 -9.80 2.94 -21.03
N LEU A 19 -8.99 2.76 -19.98
CA LEU A 19 -7.82 1.90 -20.02
C LEU A 19 -8.19 0.55 -19.42
N PHE A 20 -8.06 -0.51 -20.21
CA PHE A 20 -8.33 -1.89 -19.83
C PHE A 20 -7.03 -2.63 -19.51
N THR A 21 -7.06 -3.41 -18.42
CA THR A 21 -6.15 -4.54 -18.23
C THR A 21 -6.88 -5.81 -18.65
N MET A 22 -6.44 -6.38 -19.76
CA MET A 22 -7.04 -7.57 -20.36
C MET A 22 -6.17 -8.80 -20.11
N THR A 23 -6.78 -9.95 -20.06
CA THR A 23 -6.07 -11.23 -19.89
C THR A 23 -6.25 -12.09 -21.14
N GLN A 24 -5.14 -12.52 -21.71
CA GLN A 24 -5.12 -13.59 -22.69
C GLN A 24 -4.82 -14.90 -21.97
N GLU A 25 -5.75 -15.84 -22.06
CA GLU A 25 -5.53 -17.18 -21.51
C GLU A 25 -4.35 -17.86 -22.25
N GLY A 26 -3.46 -18.46 -21.46
CA GLY A 26 -2.37 -19.25 -21.97
C GLY A 26 -2.84 -20.60 -22.52
N PRO A 27 -1.95 -21.36 -23.16
CA PRO A 27 -2.25 -22.71 -23.65
C PRO A 27 -2.73 -23.60 -22.52
N LYS A 28 -3.85 -24.30 -22.73
CA LYS A 28 -4.34 -25.32 -21.79
C LYS A 28 -3.76 -26.66 -22.18
N GLU A 29 -3.13 -27.32 -21.23
CA GLU A 29 -2.68 -28.69 -21.42
C GLU A 29 -3.89 -29.62 -21.57
N ARG A 30 -3.83 -30.50 -22.56
CA ARG A 30 -4.89 -31.45 -22.86
C ARG A 30 -4.63 -32.84 -22.31
N LYS A 31 -3.49 -33.05 -21.66
CA LYS A 31 -3.03 -34.35 -21.16
C LYS A 31 -3.03 -34.36 -19.63
N GLU A 32 -3.17 -35.52 -19.07
CA GLU A 32 -3.02 -35.72 -17.62
C GLU A 32 -1.59 -35.43 -17.11
N ILE A 33 -0.62 -35.47 -18.02
CA ILE A 33 0.79 -35.16 -17.76
C ILE A 33 1.19 -34.00 -18.65
N TYR A 34 1.80 -33.00 -18.06
CA TYR A 34 2.31 -31.83 -18.78
C TYR A 34 3.69 -31.38 -18.24
N GLU A 35 4.43 -30.67 -19.06
CA GLU A 35 5.72 -30.13 -18.71
C GLU A 35 5.56 -28.89 -17.83
N VAL A 36 6.22 -28.88 -16.66
CA VAL A 36 6.31 -27.75 -15.76
C VAL A 36 7.55 -26.95 -16.16
N LEU A 37 7.35 -25.78 -16.78
CA LEU A 37 8.44 -24.94 -17.31
C LEU A 37 9.18 -24.18 -16.21
N GLU A 38 8.45 -23.73 -15.18
CA GLU A 38 8.97 -23.02 -14.00
C GLU A 38 8.19 -23.45 -12.76
N PRO A 39 8.73 -23.26 -11.53
CA PRO A 39 8.04 -23.69 -10.31
C PRO A 39 6.61 -23.15 -10.17
N ASP A 40 6.35 -21.91 -10.66
CA ASP A 40 5.05 -21.25 -10.60
C ASP A 40 4.05 -21.76 -11.65
N ASP A 41 4.50 -22.50 -12.68
CA ASP A 41 3.63 -23.08 -13.71
C ASP A 41 2.60 -24.10 -13.15
N ARG A 42 2.77 -24.52 -11.92
CA ARG A 42 1.79 -25.32 -11.17
C ARG A 42 0.59 -24.49 -10.68
N GLN A 43 0.70 -23.16 -10.69
CA GLN A 43 -0.37 -22.28 -10.24
C GLN A 43 -1.38 -22.04 -11.37
N PRO A 44 -2.69 -22.07 -11.08
CA PRO A 44 -3.70 -21.73 -12.06
C PRO A 44 -3.45 -20.35 -12.69
N GLY A 45 -3.51 -20.30 -14.02
CA GLY A 45 -3.35 -19.04 -14.76
C GLY A 45 -1.91 -18.55 -14.93
N TRP A 46 -0.89 -19.29 -14.50
CA TRP A 46 0.51 -18.88 -14.68
C TRP A 46 0.87 -18.60 -16.14
N ARG A 47 0.30 -19.38 -17.09
CA ARG A 47 0.52 -19.18 -18.53
C ARG A 47 -0.31 -18.06 -19.15
N ASN A 48 -1.24 -17.48 -18.39
CA ASN A 48 -2.00 -16.32 -18.84
C ASN A 48 -1.09 -15.09 -18.93
N ARG A 49 -1.44 -14.17 -19.84
CA ARG A 49 -0.71 -12.90 -20.00
C ARG A 49 -1.68 -11.74 -19.89
N SER A 50 -1.32 -10.75 -19.10
CA SER A 50 -2.03 -9.48 -19.03
C SER A 50 -1.41 -8.48 -20.01
N TYR A 51 -2.28 -7.75 -20.69
CA TYR A 51 -1.91 -6.67 -21.60
C TYR A 51 -2.84 -5.49 -21.45
N LEU A 52 -2.41 -4.31 -21.91
CA LEU A 52 -3.17 -3.08 -21.81
C LEU A 52 -3.84 -2.74 -23.14
N ALA A 53 -5.07 -2.21 -23.07
CA ALA A 53 -5.81 -1.75 -24.23
C ALA A 53 -6.56 -0.45 -23.89
N LYS A 54 -6.65 0.45 -24.88
CA LYS A 54 -7.42 1.69 -24.83
C LYS A 54 -8.76 1.48 -25.51
N TYR A 55 -9.85 1.81 -24.83
CA TYR A 55 -11.19 1.86 -25.40
C TYR A 55 -11.63 3.31 -25.52
N ASP A 56 -11.75 3.80 -26.74
CA ASP A 56 -12.17 5.15 -27.05
C ASP A 56 -13.69 5.30 -26.86
N LEU A 57 -14.12 6.19 -25.96
CA LEU A 57 -15.52 6.35 -25.61
C LEU A 57 -16.38 6.97 -26.70
N LYS A 58 -15.77 7.74 -27.61
CA LYS A 58 -16.47 8.39 -28.72
C LYS A 58 -16.72 7.43 -29.86
N THR A 59 -15.72 6.64 -30.23
CA THR A 59 -15.77 5.76 -31.40
C THR A 59 -16.17 4.33 -31.06
N GLY A 60 -15.99 3.90 -29.80
CA GLY A 60 -16.16 2.51 -29.37
C GLY A 60 -15.06 1.56 -29.86
N LEU A 61 -13.94 2.10 -30.34
CA LEU A 61 -12.82 1.28 -30.80
C LEU A 61 -11.94 0.84 -29.62
N LEU A 62 -11.56 -0.43 -29.62
CA LEU A 62 -10.58 -1.00 -28.71
C LEU A 62 -9.23 -1.13 -29.41
N GLN A 63 -8.20 -0.46 -28.85
CA GLN A 63 -6.84 -0.47 -29.37
C GLN A 63 -5.92 -1.15 -28.36
N PRO A 64 -5.30 -2.31 -28.68
CA PRO A 64 -4.22 -2.87 -27.89
C PRO A 64 -3.03 -1.90 -27.82
N LEU A 65 -2.46 -1.75 -26.62
CA LEU A 65 -1.32 -0.86 -26.34
C LEU A 65 -0.03 -1.63 -26.13
N THR A 66 -0.13 -2.85 -25.62
CA THR A 66 1.04 -3.67 -25.30
C THR A 66 0.89 -5.09 -25.85
N PHE A 67 2.03 -5.71 -26.17
CA PHE A 67 2.14 -7.02 -26.79
C PHE A 67 3.32 -7.78 -26.18
N GLY A 68 3.38 -9.08 -26.43
CA GLY A 68 4.54 -9.91 -26.07
C GLY A 68 4.30 -10.84 -24.90
N TYR A 69 5.38 -11.36 -24.34
CA TYR A 69 5.33 -12.47 -23.36
C TYR A 69 5.32 -12.02 -21.90
N HIS A 70 5.59 -10.76 -21.62
CA HIS A 70 5.61 -10.25 -20.26
C HIS A 70 4.22 -9.79 -19.84
N ASN A 71 3.88 -10.02 -18.58
CA ASN A 71 2.72 -9.38 -17.98
C ASN A 71 2.97 -7.88 -17.88
N VAL A 72 1.94 -7.11 -18.24
CA VAL A 72 1.98 -5.65 -18.20
C VAL A 72 0.75 -5.14 -17.46
N TRP A 73 0.94 -4.18 -16.58
CA TRP A 73 -0.16 -3.49 -15.91
C TRP A 73 0.08 -1.99 -15.86
N ALA A 74 -1.02 -1.25 -15.81
CA ALA A 74 -0.99 0.19 -15.66
C ALA A 74 -0.62 0.57 -14.23
N ALA A 75 0.30 1.52 -14.08
CA ALA A 75 0.63 2.12 -12.80
C ALA A 75 -0.10 3.46 -12.62
N ASP A 76 -0.11 4.33 -13.64
CA ASP A 76 -0.79 5.62 -13.60
C ASP A 76 -0.98 6.21 -14.99
N ILE A 77 -1.94 7.16 -15.12
CA ILE A 77 -2.18 7.94 -16.34
C ILE A 77 -1.91 9.42 -16.01
N SER A 78 -1.16 10.12 -16.86
CA SER A 78 -0.93 11.56 -16.69
C SER A 78 -2.24 12.36 -16.73
N ASN A 79 -2.29 13.50 -16.05
CA ASN A 79 -3.50 14.31 -15.92
C ASN A 79 -4.10 14.79 -17.27
N ASP A 80 -3.27 14.91 -18.31
CA ASP A 80 -3.68 15.26 -19.67
C ASP A 80 -4.10 14.05 -20.50
N GLY A 81 -4.06 12.84 -19.92
CA GLY A 81 -4.40 11.59 -20.59
C GLY A 81 -3.41 11.13 -21.66
N ARG A 82 -2.28 11.84 -21.84
CA ARG A 82 -1.34 11.56 -22.92
C ARG A 82 -0.36 10.46 -22.62
N TYR A 83 0.13 10.39 -21.37
CA TYR A 83 1.15 9.42 -20.97
C TYR A 83 0.60 8.37 -20.02
N LEU A 84 1.04 7.14 -20.20
CA LEU A 84 0.74 6.01 -19.36
C LEU A 84 2.05 5.51 -18.69
N LEU A 85 2.08 5.43 -17.38
CA LEU A 85 3.08 4.62 -16.67
C LEU A 85 2.62 3.17 -16.67
N MET A 86 3.47 2.29 -17.17
CA MET A 86 3.22 0.85 -17.16
C MET A 86 4.40 0.10 -16.58
N MET A 87 4.10 -0.97 -15.87
CA MET A 87 5.09 -1.86 -15.29
C MET A 87 5.02 -3.22 -15.97
N THR A 88 6.18 -3.84 -16.11
CA THR A 88 6.31 -5.23 -16.58
C THR A 88 7.02 -6.05 -15.53
N SER A 89 6.79 -7.36 -15.51
CA SER A 89 7.54 -8.30 -14.68
C SER A 89 8.22 -9.38 -15.51
N GLN A 90 9.40 -9.78 -15.06
CA GLN A 90 10.18 -10.87 -15.64
C GLN A 90 10.70 -11.79 -14.52
N SER A 91 10.49 -13.10 -14.67
CA SER A 91 11.05 -14.08 -13.74
C SER A 91 12.56 -14.22 -13.90
N ARG A 92 13.25 -14.42 -12.78
CA ARG A 92 14.68 -14.73 -12.72
C ARG A 92 14.91 -15.86 -11.72
N LEU A 93 15.04 -17.10 -12.24
CA LEU A 93 15.11 -18.29 -11.41
C LEU A 93 16.47 -18.55 -10.76
N THR A 94 17.54 -17.93 -11.25
CA THR A 94 18.93 -18.26 -10.88
C THR A 94 19.43 -17.56 -9.63
N LYS A 95 18.79 -16.46 -9.22
CA LYS A 95 19.15 -15.72 -8.00
C LYS A 95 18.00 -14.82 -7.53
N ARG A 96 18.09 -14.36 -6.28
CA ARG A 96 17.15 -13.37 -5.71
C ARG A 96 17.55 -11.94 -6.09
N PRO A 97 16.58 -11.02 -6.21
CA PRO A 97 15.13 -11.26 -6.25
C PRO A 97 14.73 -12.09 -7.47
N THR A 98 13.72 -12.96 -7.30
CA THR A 98 13.27 -13.89 -8.34
C THR A 98 12.35 -13.25 -9.38
N THR A 99 11.86 -12.06 -9.11
CA THR A 99 11.07 -11.25 -10.03
C THR A 99 11.74 -9.90 -10.22
N LEU A 100 11.84 -9.45 -11.46
CA LEU A 100 12.36 -8.14 -11.83
C LEU A 100 11.25 -7.33 -12.49
N PHE A 101 11.16 -6.06 -12.10
CA PHE A 101 10.18 -5.12 -12.61
C PHE A 101 10.86 -4.05 -13.44
N SER A 102 10.24 -3.68 -14.55
CA SER A 102 10.65 -2.51 -15.34
C SER A 102 9.51 -1.52 -15.43
N LEU A 103 9.82 -0.22 -15.35
CA LEU A 103 8.88 0.87 -15.46
C LEU A 103 9.09 1.58 -16.79
N TYR A 104 8.00 1.76 -17.53
CA TYR A 104 7.97 2.47 -18.80
C TYR A 104 6.99 3.63 -18.77
N ARG A 105 7.27 4.67 -19.56
CA ARG A 105 6.32 5.70 -19.95
C ARG A 105 5.92 5.50 -21.40
N LEU A 106 4.65 5.24 -21.67
CA LEU A 106 4.09 5.12 -23.02
C LEU A 106 3.43 6.44 -23.43
N ASP A 107 3.79 7.00 -24.59
CA ASP A 107 3.03 8.08 -25.21
C ASP A 107 1.82 7.47 -25.95
N MET A 108 0.61 7.80 -25.47
CA MET A 108 -0.65 7.24 -25.98
C MET A 108 -1.04 7.72 -27.38
N GLN A 109 -0.36 8.74 -27.91
CA GLN A 109 -0.57 9.26 -29.27
C GLN A 109 0.39 8.60 -30.27
N THR A 110 1.67 8.51 -29.93
CA THR A 110 2.70 7.95 -30.81
C THR A 110 2.92 6.45 -30.60
N LEU A 111 2.45 5.88 -29.51
CA LEU A 111 2.66 4.51 -29.05
C LEU A 111 4.16 4.17 -28.79
N GLN A 112 4.97 5.19 -28.60
CA GLN A 112 6.38 4.99 -28.24
C GLN A 112 6.53 4.83 -26.72
N ALA A 113 7.24 3.78 -26.32
CA ALA A 113 7.54 3.49 -24.92
C ALA A 113 8.98 3.91 -24.59
N GLU A 114 9.13 4.68 -23.54
CA GLU A 114 10.40 5.07 -22.94
C GLU A 114 10.65 4.27 -21.67
N LEU A 115 11.81 3.62 -21.57
CA LEU A 115 12.24 2.93 -20.36
C LEU A 115 12.68 3.94 -19.30
N LEU A 116 12.06 3.90 -18.12
CA LEU A 116 12.39 4.76 -16.97
C LEU A 116 13.25 4.03 -15.93
N ILE A 117 12.89 2.78 -15.61
CA ILE A 117 13.62 1.91 -14.67
C ILE A 117 13.73 0.53 -15.29
N ASP A 118 14.95 -0.02 -15.35
CA ASP A 118 15.22 -1.34 -15.91
C ASP A 118 15.47 -2.38 -14.82
N LYS A 119 14.64 -3.42 -14.82
CA LYS A 119 14.88 -4.69 -14.08
C LYS A 119 15.22 -4.52 -12.60
N ASP A 120 14.49 -3.71 -11.89
CA ASP A 120 14.59 -3.58 -10.43
C ASP A 120 13.73 -4.66 -9.75
N GLY A 121 14.26 -5.29 -8.72
CA GLY A 121 13.56 -6.37 -8.02
C GLY A 121 12.68 -5.91 -6.84
N PHE A 122 12.62 -4.61 -6.57
CA PHE A 122 12.11 -4.08 -5.31
C PHE A 122 11.12 -2.92 -5.46
N ILE A 123 10.95 -2.36 -6.66
CA ILE A 123 9.88 -1.37 -6.93
C ILE A 123 8.52 -2.05 -6.95
N SER A 124 7.48 -1.35 -6.47
CA SER A 124 6.11 -1.89 -6.34
C SER A 124 5.04 -1.04 -7.01
N GLY A 125 5.33 0.21 -7.36
CA GLY A 125 4.37 1.12 -7.97
C GLY A 125 5.00 2.43 -8.44
N ALA A 126 4.23 3.18 -9.24
CA ALA A 126 4.64 4.47 -9.77
C ALA A 126 3.44 5.39 -10.00
N ARG A 127 3.61 6.70 -9.79
CA ARG A 127 2.60 7.72 -10.06
C ARG A 127 3.24 8.97 -10.64
N PHE A 128 2.59 9.61 -11.61
CA PHE A 128 3.02 10.90 -12.11
C PHE A 128 2.90 12.01 -11.06
N SER A 129 3.82 12.97 -11.12
CA SER A 129 3.57 14.29 -10.56
C SER A 129 2.41 14.98 -11.28
N PRO A 130 1.72 15.95 -10.64
CA PRO A 130 0.61 16.66 -11.26
C PRO A 130 0.94 17.30 -12.62
N ASP A 131 2.18 17.73 -12.83
CA ASP A 131 2.71 18.33 -14.06
C ASP A 131 3.29 17.30 -15.06
N GLY A 132 3.36 16.02 -14.68
CA GLY A 132 3.87 14.94 -15.53
C GLY A 132 5.39 14.93 -15.75
N THR A 133 6.16 15.76 -15.04
CA THR A 133 7.63 15.86 -15.22
C THR A 133 8.43 14.90 -14.34
N GLN A 134 7.81 14.41 -13.27
CA GLN A 134 8.40 13.50 -12.29
C GLN A 134 7.51 12.30 -12.05
N VAL A 135 8.09 11.28 -11.44
CA VAL A 135 7.39 10.06 -11.01
C VAL A 135 7.71 9.78 -9.55
N LEU A 136 6.67 9.62 -8.74
CA LEU A 136 6.75 9.07 -7.41
C LEU A 136 6.78 7.54 -7.52
N VAL A 137 7.91 6.94 -7.18
CA VAL A 137 8.10 5.48 -7.22
C VAL A 137 7.97 4.93 -5.81
N SER A 138 7.16 3.89 -5.67
CA SER A 138 7.07 3.10 -4.43
C SER A 138 7.97 1.86 -4.53
N GLY A 139 8.59 1.49 -3.43
CA GLY A 139 9.45 0.31 -3.38
C GLY A 139 9.95 0.02 -1.97
N SER A 140 10.96 -0.84 -1.84
CA SER A 140 11.61 -1.13 -0.56
C SER A 140 12.96 -0.41 -0.46
N PRO A 141 13.66 -0.45 0.69
CA PRO A 141 15.00 0.15 0.84
C PRO A 141 16.03 -0.31 -0.19
N GLU A 142 15.86 -1.51 -0.74
CA GLU A 142 16.75 -2.11 -1.72
C GLU A 142 16.50 -1.65 -3.17
N SER A 143 15.40 -0.94 -3.42
CA SER A 143 15.08 -0.40 -4.74
C SER A 143 16.16 0.53 -5.27
N LEU A 144 16.28 0.58 -6.60
CA LEU A 144 17.12 1.54 -7.32
C LEU A 144 18.59 1.50 -6.87
N GLY A 145 19.10 0.28 -6.73
CA GLY A 145 20.47 0.05 -6.28
C GLY A 145 20.70 0.22 -4.78
N GLY A 146 19.63 0.23 -3.99
CA GLY A 146 19.71 0.32 -2.54
C GLY A 146 19.94 1.72 -1.99
N ILE A 147 19.56 2.77 -2.75
CA ILE A 147 19.73 4.18 -2.32
C ILE A 147 18.87 4.54 -1.12
N GLY A 148 17.82 3.75 -0.84
CA GLY A 148 16.92 3.93 0.30
C GLY A 148 17.42 3.26 1.60
N LYS A 149 18.54 2.54 1.59
CA LYS A 149 19.05 1.85 2.78
C LYS A 149 19.51 2.81 3.86
N ASN A 150 19.01 2.57 5.08
CA ASN A 150 19.40 3.27 6.30
C ASN A 150 19.62 2.25 7.44
N VAL A 151 20.53 1.31 7.19
CA VAL A 151 20.98 0.29 8.13
C VAL A 151 22.50 0.32 8.23
N LYS A 152 23.06 -0.26 9.28
CA LYS A 152 24.52 -0.34 9.46
C LYS A 152 25.15 -1.16 8.35
N GLU A 153 26.42 -0.88 8.08
CA GLU A 153 27.20 -1.64 7.11
C GLU A 153 27.16 -3.14 7.43
N GLY A 154 26.89 -3.96 6.41
CA GLY A 154 26.76 -5.41 6.54
C GLY A 154 25.37 -5.90 6.98
N GLN A 155 24.45 -5.01 7.36
CA GLN A 155 23.06 -5.37 7.63
C GLN A 155 22.21 -5.33 6.36
N THR A 156 21.20 -6.20 6.32
CA THR A 156 20.19 -6.23 5.27
C THR A 156 18.91 -5.59 5.79
N PRO A 157 18.38 -4.54 5.13
CA PRO A 157 17.12 -3.94 5.54
C PRO A 157 15.95 -4.88 5.28
N SER A 158 14.84 -4.65 5.96
CA SER A 158 13.59 -5.34 5.66
C SER A 158 13.15 -5.05 4.23
N MET A 159 13.03 -6.10 3.42
CA MET A 159 12.54 -5.98 2.04
C MET A 159 11.05 -5.69 1.95
N THR A 160 10.33 -5.79 3.05
CA THR A 160 8.89 -5.48 3.15
C THR A 160 8.62 -4.07 3.65
N ASP A 161 9.66 -3.33 4.07
CA ASP A 161 9.54 -1.92 4.44
C ASP A 161 9.25 -1.07 3.20
N GLY A 162 8.17 -0.28 3.24
CA GLY A 162 7.74 0.55 2.11
C GLY A 162 8.40 1.92 2.13
N GLN A 163 8.92 2.35 0.96
CA GLN A 163 9.55 3.65 0.78
C GLN A 163 9.09 4.36 -0.49
N LEU A 164 9.33 5.67 -0.53
CA LEU A 164 9.06 6.54 -1.67
C LEU A 164 10.35 7.14 -2.23
N TYR A 165 10.39 7.20 -3.55
CA TYR A 165 11.46 7.76 -4.35
C TYR A 165 10.91 8.75 -5.37
N LEU A 166 11.66 9.80 -5.67
CA LEU A 166 11.34 10.77 -6.70
C LEU A 166 12.24 10.56 -7.92
N LEU A 167 11.65 10.17 -9.04
CA LEU A 167 12.34 10.02 -10.32
C LEU A 167 12.05 11.24 -11.20
N ASN A 168 13.07 11.96 -11.62
CA ASN A 168 12.96 12.99 -12.65
C ASN A 168 13.01 12.31 -14.04
N ILE A 169 11.99 12.58 -14.88
CA ILE A 169 11.87 11.89 -16.17
C ILE A 169 12.95 12.33 -17.16
N ALA A 170 13.36 13.61 -17.14
CA ALA A 170 14.27 14.16 -18.14
C ALA A 170 15.69 13.64 -18.01
N ASP A 171 16.22 13.58 -16.80
CA ASP A 171 17.61 13.18 -16.52
C ASP A 171 17.74 11.81 -15.83
N LYS A 172 16.61 11.13 -15.57
CA LYS A 172 16.53 9.83 -14.88
C LYS A 172 17.13 9.82 -13.46
N ARG A 173 17.36 11.00 -12.88
CA ARG A 173 17.86 11.11 -11.51
C ARG A 173 16.80 10.67 -10.52
N VAL A 174 17.20 9.83 -9.56
CA VAL A 174 16.35 9.36 -8.48
C VAL A 174 16.82 9.90 -7.13
N THR A 175 15.88 10.34 -6.30
CA THR A 175 16.13 10.81 -4.93
C THR A 175 15.25 10.02 -3.97
N PRO A 176 15.79 9.39 -2.91
CA PRO A 176 14.99 8.75 -1.87
C PRO A 176 14.31 9.84 -1.01
N LEU A 177 12.99 9.75 -0.84
CA LEU A 177 12.22 10.73 -0.07
C LEU A 177 11.99 10.31 1.38
N THR A 178 11.94 9.01 1.65
CA THR A 178 11.56 8.45 2.96
C THR A 178 12.65 7.55 3.57
N LYS A 179 13.91 7.72 3.15
CA LYS A 179 15.05 6.92 3.62
C LYS A 179 15.19 6.91 5.15
N ASP A 180 15.02 8.08 5.78
CA ASP A 180 15.19 8.29 7.21
C ASP A 180 13.84 8.31 7.97
N PHE A 181 12.78 7.80 7.33
CA PHE A 181 11.44 7.72 7.88
C PHE A 181 11.14 6.29 8.33
N ASN A 182 11.06 6.07 9.64
CA ASN A 182 10.90 4.74 10.24
C ASN A 182 9.56 4.04 9.97
N PRO A 183 8.40 4.74 9.88
CA PRO A 183 7.17 4.06 9.48
C PRO A 183 7.25 3.55 8.05
N SER A 184 6.65 2.38 7.81
CA SER A 184 6.63 1.73 6.49
C SER A 184 5.51 2.29 5.62
N VAL A 185 5.84 2.93 4.50
CA VAL A 185 4.87 3.54 3.59
C VAL A 185 4.02 2.47 2.91
N GLN A 186 2.69 2.65 2.92
CA GLN A 186 1.74 1.72 2.31
C GLN A 186 1.16 2.28 1.00
N ARG A 187 0.37 3.33 1.07
CA ARG A 187 -0.29 3.94 -0.07
C ARG A 187 0.06 5.41 -0.16
N ALA A 188 0.48 5.87 -1.34
CA ALA A 188 0.77 7.27 -1.58
C ALA A 188 -0.03 7.81 -2.77
N VAL A 189 -0.46 9.08 -2.66
CA VAL A 189 -1.17 9.83 -3.69
C VAL A 189 -0.55 11.21 -3.81
N TRP A 190 -0.13 11.59 -5.02
CA TRP A 190 0.30 12.95 -5.30
C TRP A 190 -0.92 13.81 -5.62
N ASN A 191 -1.23 14.76 -4.76
CA ASN A 191 -2.45 15.55 -4.88
C ASN A 191 -2.26 16.71 -5.87
N LYS A 192 -3.14 16.77 -6.86
CA LYS A 192 -3.14 17.84 -7.89
C LYS A 192 -3.52 19.21 -7.31
N ALA A 193 -4.39 19.24 -6.29
CA ALA A 193 -4.95 20.49 -5.78
C ALA A 193 -3.93 21.34 -5.02
N ASP A 194 -2.91 20.74 -4.39
CA ASP A 194 -1.91 21.44 -3.57
C ASP A 194 -0.46 21.00 -3.82
N GLY A 195 -0.23 20.05 -4.72
CA GLY A 195 1.10 19.54 -5.06
C GLY A 195 1.76 18.70 -3.97
N GLN A 196 1.04 18.37 -2.89
CA GLN A 196 1.57 17.57 -1.79
C GLN A 196 1.36 16.07 -2.03
N VAL A 197 2.23 15.26 -1.47
CA VAL A 197 2.04 13.81 -1.41
C VAL A 197 1.38 13.44 -0.10
N TYR A 198 0.23 12.80 -0.16
CA TYR A 198 -0.47 12.23 0.99
C TYR A 198 -0.26 10.72 0.99
N PHE A 199 0.03 10.16 2.14
CA PHE A 199 0.27 8.72 2.24
C PHE A 199 -0.11 8.16 3.60
N THR A 200 -0.49 6.89 3.64
CA THR A 200 -0.56 6.12 4.86
C THR A 200 0.75 5.38 5.07
N ALA A 201 1.15 5.24 6.32
CA ALA A 201 2.28 4.41 6.68
C ALA A 201 1.97 3.61 7.95
N GLU A 202 2.48 2.40 7.98
CA GLU A 202 2.49 1.54 9.16
C GLU A 202 3.48 2.12 10.15
N ASN A 203 2.96 2.66 11.25
CA ASN A 203 3.71 3.28 12.32
C ASN A 203 3.51 2.45 13.58
N ARG A 204 4.41 1.50 13.81
CA ARG A 204 4.24 0.44 14.79
C ARG A 204 2.98 -0.38 14.49
N ASP A 205 2.04 -0.47 15.43
CA ASP A 205 0.76 -1.18 15.30
C ASP A 205 -0.41 -0.32 14.79
N CYS A 206 -0.11 0.91 14.29
CA CYS A 206 -1.08 1.87 13.75
C CYS A 206 -0.86 2.11 12.25
N TYR A 207 -1.90 2.54 11.54
CA TYR A 207 -1.80 3.08 10.17
C TYR A 207 -2.06 4.58 10.20
N SER A 208 -0.97 5.34 10.28
CA SER A 208 -1.05 6.80 10.39
C SER A 208 -1.10 7.45 9.01
N LEU A 209 -1.74 8.61 8.93
CA LEU A 209 -1.85 9.42 7.72
C LEU A 209 -0.81 10.55 7.75
N TYR A 210 -0.11 10.75 6.64
CA TYR A 210 0.95 11.73 6.49
C TYR A 210 0.75 12.59 5.26
N ARG A 211 1.36 13.77 5.31
CA ARG A 211 1.55 14.66 4.17
C ARG A 211 3.04 14.98 4.02
N MET A 212 3.51 15.02 2.78
CA MET A 212 4.90 15.35 2.46
C MET A 212 4.95 16.40 1.35
N ASN A 213 5.85 17.36 1.50
CA ASN A 213 6.24 18.22 0.39
C ASN A 213 7.35 17.52 -0.43
N PRO A 214 7.10 17.12 -1.69
CA PRO A 214 8.09 16.39 -2.47
C PRO A 214 9.33 17.20 -2.85
N ALA A 215 9.28 18.53 -2.77
CA ALA A 215 10.41 19.41 -3.12
C ALA A 215 11.50 19.42 -2.05
N ASP A 216 11.15 19.30 -0.77
CA ASP A 216 12.09 19.35 0.36
C ASP A 216 12.05 18.09 1.23
N GLY A 217 11.19 17.12 0.92
CA GLY A 217 11.03 15.87 1.66
C GLY A 217 10.44 16.00 3.07
N LYS A 218 9.94 17.20 3.45
CA LYS A 218 9.34 17.42 4.77
C LYS A 218 8.08 16.62 4.95
N ILE A 219 8.07 15.72 5.96
CA ILE A 219 6.95 14.84 6.31
C ILE A 219 6.27 15.41 7.56
N GLN A 220 4.94 15.44 7.52
CA GLN A 220 4.08 15.81 8.64
C GLN A 220 3.05 14.71 8.86
N GLN A 221 2.97 14.19 10.07
CA GLN A 221 1.83 13.35 10.47
C GLN A 221 0.58 14.21 10.62
N LEU A 222 -0.54 13.75 10.09
CA LEU A 222 -1.82 14.41 10.22
C LEU A 222 -2.54 13.89 11.46
N GLU A 223 -3.17 14.81 12.19
CA GLU A 223 -4.03 14.43 13.32
C GLU A 223 -5.34 13.85 12.80
N VAL A 224 -5.54 12.56 13.04
CA VAL A 224 -6.75 11.81 12.71
C VAL A 224 -7.32 11.17 13.97
N SER A 225 -8.61 10.84 13.95
CA SER A 225 -9.30 10.32 15.14
C SER A 225 -9.11 8.81 15.35
N GLU A 226 -8.61 8.12 14.32
CA GLU A 226 -8.50 6.66 14.34
C GLU A 226 -7.05 6.17 14.37
N ASP A 227 -6.80 5.04 15.02
CA ASP A 227 -5.49 4.39 15.07
C ASP A 227 -5.07 3.83 13.70
N LEU A 228 -6.04 3.37 12.93
CA LEU A 228 -5.85 2.76 11.63
C LEU A 228 -6.64 3.53 10.56
N VAL A 229 -5.94 4.28 9.71
CA VAL A 229 -6.53 4.85 8.50
C VAL A 229 -6.48 3.79 7.40
N ASN A 230 -7.58 3.09 7.19
CA ASN A 230 -7.66 1.97 6.23
C ASN A 230 -7.60 2.45 4.79
N SER A 231 -8.20 3.60 4.49
CA SER A 231 -8.10 4.22 3.16
C SER A 231 -8.44 5.70 3.21
N PHE A 232 -7.97 6.43 2.19
CA PHE A 232 -8.32 7.84 1.98
C PHE A 232 -8.49 8.14 0.49
N SER A 233 -9.23 9.21 0.20
CA SER A 233 -9.44 9.74 -1.15
C SER A 233 -9.37 11.26 -1.11
N LEU A 234 -8.72 11.85 -2.10
CA LEU A 234 -8.51 13.29 -2.24
C LEU A 234 -9.34 13.83 -3.39
N ALA A 235 -10.02 14.96 -3.17
CA ALA A 235 -10.65 15.69 -4.25
C ALA A 235 -9.58 16.32 -5.16
N GLN A 236 -9.76 16.21 -6.47
CA GLN A 236 -8.77 16.69 -7.45
C GLN A 236 -8.68 18.23 -7.51
N ASN A 237 -9.79 18.94 -7.25
CA ASN A 237 -9.91 20.38 -7.45
C ASN A 237 -10.37 21.14 -6.20
N ALA A 238 -10.35 20.49 -5.03
CA ALA A 238 -10.77 21.10 -3.77
C ALA A 238 -9.89 20.62 -2.60
N PRO A 239 -9.73 21.42 -1.56
CA PRO A 239 -8.95 21.04 -0.37
C PRO A 239 -9.76 20.11 0.55
N VAL A 240 -10.22 18.98 0.01
CA VAL A 240 -11.06 18.02 0.72
C VAL A 240 -10.49 16.62 0.57
N MET A 241 -10.45 15.91 1.67
CA MET A 241 -10.13 14.49 1.77
C MET A 241 -11.30 13.78 2.45
N ALA A 242 -11.65 12.60 1.99
CA ALA A 242 -12.42 11.63 2.77
C ALA A 242 -11.48 10.51 3.21
N TYR A 243 -11.64 10.02 4.43
CA TYR A 243 -10.93 8.84 4.92
C TYR A 243 -11.82 8.03 5.85
N TYR A 244 -11.52 6.75 5.95
CA TYR A 244 -12.15 5.89 6.94
C TYR A 244 -11.10 5.05 7.66
N GLY A 245 -11.47 4.64 8.85
CA GLY A 245 -10.58 3.85 9.69
C GLY A 245 -11.26 3.38 10.95
N GLN A 246 -10.49 2.64 11.74
CA GLN A 246 -10.92 2.08 13.01
C GLN A 246 -9.84 2.24 14.07
N SER A 247 -10.20 2.02 15.31
CA SER A 247 -9.29 1.98 16.45
C SER A 247 -9.45 0.67 17.22
N ALA A 248 -8.63 0.44 18.21
CA ALA A 248 -8.67 -0.79 19.01
C ALA A 248 -10.07 -1.07 19.62
N SER A 249 -10.91 -0.06 19.81
CA SER A 249 -12.20 -0.15 20.51
C SER A 249 -13.41 0.37 19.73
N ASN A 250 -13.25 0.57 18.42
CA ASN A 250 -14.37 0.92 17.53
C ASN A 250 -14.12 0.39 16.12
N SER A 251 -15.21 -0.01 15.46
CA SER A 251 -15.21 -0.38 14.05
C SER A 251 -15.06 0.84 13.13
N ASP A 252 -15.15 0.64 11.83
CA ASP A 252 -14.91 1.67 10.84
C ASP A 252 -15.82 2.90 11.02
N ARG A 253 -15.18 4.07 10.98
CA ARG A 253 -15.80 5.39 10.97
C ARG A 253 -15.33 6.16 9.74
N LEU A 254 -16.26 6.85 9.10
CA LEU A 254 -16.03 7.66 7.92
C LEU A 254 -15.91 9.14 8.31
N TYR A 255 -14.88 9.79 7.78
CA TYR A 255 -14.57 11.19 8.04
C TYR A 255 -14.39 11.97 6.74
N THR A 256 -14.61 13.29 6.82
CA THR A 256 -14.09 14.26 5.87
C THR A 256 -13.07 15.15 6.56
N MET A 257 -12.04 15.59 5.84
CA MET A 257 -11.00 16.50 6.31
C MET A 257 -10.83 17.64 5.33
N ASN A 258 -10.76 18.88 5.85
CA ASN A 258 -10.27 20.01 5.07
C ASN A 258 -8.74 20.02 5.08
N THR A 259 -8.11 19.78 3.92
CA THR A 259 -6.65 19.64 3.82
C THR A 259 -5.85 20.93 3.99
N LYS A 260 -6.49 22.10 3.97
CA LYS A 260 -5.85 23.39 4.32
C LYS A 260 -5.88 23.64 5.82
N LYS A 261 -7.02 23.34 6.47
CA LYS A 261 -7.22 23.58 7.91
C LYS A 261 -6.80 22.39 8.77
N MET A 262 -6.55 21.22 8.16
CA MET A 262 -6.23 19.95 8.83
C MET A 262 -7.25 19.58 9.91
N LYS A 263 -8.53 19.82 9.63
CA LYS A 263 -9.62 19.56 10.56
C LYS A 263 -10.55 18.49 9.99
N SER A 264 -10.72 17.42 10.76
CA SER A 264 -11.60 16.29 10.45
C SER A 264 -13.00 16.47 11.03
N PHE A 265 -14.00 15.90 10.36
CA PHE A 265 -15.38 15.82 10.80
C PHE A 265 -15.88 14.41 10.57
N LEU A 266 -16.46 13.81 11.61
CA LEU A 266 -17.14 12.52 11.52
C LEU A 266 -18.38 12.65 10.63
N LEU A 267 -18.49 11.79 9.63
CA LEU A 267 -19.67 11.67 8.77
C LEU A 267 -20.57 10.51 9.20
N GLU A 268 -19.95 9.36 9.51
CA GLU A 268 -20.70 8.14 9.83
C GLU A 268 -19.88 7.26 10.80
N ASP A 269 -20.59 6.61 11.73
CA ASP A 269 -20.07 5.59 12.64
C ASP A 269 -20.87 4.30 12.41
N LEU A 270 -20.25 3.35 11.71
CA LEU A 270 -20.91 2.10 11.32
C LEU A 270 -21.24 1.17 12.49
N SER A 271 -20.54 1.33 13.61
CA SER A 271 -20.73 0.50 14.80
C SER A 271 -21.64 1.12 15.87
N LYS A 272 -22.06 2.37 15.69
CA LYS A 272 -22.79 3.13 16.71
C LYS A 272 -24.01 2.40 17.29
N ASP A 273 -24.86 1.88 16.42
CA ASP A 273 -26.08 1.20 16.87
C ASP A 273 -25.82 -0.24 17.34
N ILE A 274 -24.78 -0.90 16.79
CA ILE A 274 -24.41 -2.26 17.14
C ILE A 274 -23.75 -2.31 18.51
N LEU A 275 -22.89 -1.33 18.82
CA LEU A 275 -22.09 -1.30 20.05
C LEU A 275 -22.72 -0.45 21.16
N LYS A 276 -23.87 0.17 20.96
CA LYS A 276 -24.50 1.09 21.93
C LYS A 276 -24.72 0.49 23.33
N ASP A 277 -25.01 -0.82 23.37
CA ASP A 277 -25.27 -1.57 24.60
C ASP A 277 -24.11 -2.52 24.95
N VAL A 278 -22.94 -2.37 24.32
CA VAL A 278 -21.76 -3.19 24.55
C VAL A 278 -20.74 -2.41 25.38
N GLU A 279 -20.38 -2.95 26.52
CA GLU A 279 -19.29 -2.42 27.33
C GLU A 279 -17.98 -3.12 26.99
N LEU A 280 -17.01 -2.34 26.48
CA LEU A 280 -15.67 -2.82 26.17
C LEU A 280 -14.74 -2.53 27.34
N GLY A 281 -13.80 -3.45 27.58
CA GLY A 281 -12.68 -3.20 28.48
C GLY A 281 -11.67 -2.22 27.89
N GLU A 282 -10.78 -1.71 28.72
CA GLU A 282 -9.72 -0.78 28.28
C GLU A 282 -8.67 -1.47 27.40
N CYS A 283 -8.20 -0.78 26.37
CA CYS A 283 -6.99 -1.13 25.62
C CYS A 283 -5.89 -0.13 25.97
N LYS A 284 -4.74 -0.60 26.46
CA LYS A 284 -3.61 0.24 26.87
C LYS A 284 -2.33 -0.15 26.14
N ALA A 285 -1.59 0.84 25.65
CA ALA A 285 -0.26 0.65 25.12
C ALA A 285 0.72 0.29 26.25
N TRP A 286 1.72 -0.52 25.91
CA TRP A 286 2.75 -0.96 26.84
C TRP A 286 4.07 -1.21 26.11
N SER A 287 5.17 -1.07 26.82
CA SER A 287 6.50 -1.38 26.28
C SER A 287 7.44 -1.82 27.39
N PHE A 288 8.46 -2.57 27.03
CA PHE A 288 9.55 -2.96 27.93
C PHE A 288 10.87 -3.07 27.18
N THR A 289 11.98 -3.03 27.89
CA THR A 289 13.30 -3.27 27.34
C THR A 289 13.66 -4.74 27.51
N ASN A 290 14.01 -5.42 26.41
CA ASN A 290 14.43 -6.81 26.46
C ASN A 290 15.90 -6.95 26.94
N SER A 291 16.39 -8.19 27.11
CA SER A 291 17.76 -8.47 27.56
C SER A 291 18.87 -7.99 26.60
N ARG A 292 18.54 -7.63 25.35
CA ARG A 292 19.46 -7.08 24.36
C ARG A 292 19.49 -5.56 24.34
N GLY A 293 18.63 -4.89 25.13
CA GLY A 293 18.48 -3.45 25.15
C GLY A 293 17.45 -2.89 24.17
N ASP A 294 16.75 -3.73 23.40
CA ASP A 294 15.74 -3.29 22.45
C ASP A 294 14.43 -2.96 23.18
N THR A 295 13.74 -1.90 22.75
CA THR A 295 12.39 -1.60 23.25
C THR A 295 11.38 -2.43 22.48
N ILE A 296 10.67 -3.28 23.18
CA ILE A 296 9.57 -4.09 22.66
C ILE A 296 8.26 -3.40 23.00
N TYR A 297 7.44 -3.18 21.97
CA TYR A 297 6.14 -2.54 22.09
C TYR A 297 5.02 -3.55 22.13
N GLY A 298 3.89 -3.13 22.62
CA GLY A 298 2.69 -3.95 22.65
C GLY A 298 1.52 -3.17 23.24
N ARG A 299 0.45 -3.89 23.49
CA ARG A 299 -0.74 -3.40 24.15
C ARG A 299 -1.44 -4.53 24.87
N TYR A 300 -2.29 -4.18 25.82
CA TYR A 300 -3.11 -5.17 26.49
C TYR A 300 -4.56 -4.70 26.58
N TYR A 301 -5.45 -5.66 26.55
CA TYR A 301 -6.89 -5.48 26.70
C TYR A 301 -7.31 -6.06 28.04
N LEU A 302 -8.02 -5.27 28.82
CA LEU A 302 -8.55 -5.67 30.13
C LEU A 302 -10.00 -6.14 29.98
N PRO A 303 -10.47 -7.06 30.82
CA PRO A 303 -11.91 -7.34 30.92
C PRO A 303 -12.73 -6.10 31.22
N PRO A 304 -14.00 -6.02 30.77
CA PRO A 304 -14.94 -5.06 31.33
C PRO A 304 -14.99 -5.22 32.86
N HIS A 305 -15.10 -4.13 33.60
CA HIS A 305 -15.07 -4.12 35.09
C HIS A 305 -13.82 -4.74 35.68
N PHE A 306 -12.65 -4.53 35.08
CA PHE A 306 -11.37 -5.05 35.56
C PHE A 306 -11.08 -4.62 37.02
N ASP A 307 -10.79 -5.58 37.86
CA ASP A 307 -10.39 -5.37 39.27
C ASP A 307 -8.91 -5.75 39.45
N ALA A 308 -8.05 -4.77 39.75
CA ALA A 308 -6.61 -4.97 39.94
C ALA A 308 -6.24 -5.89 41.13
N ASN A 309 -7.19 -6.14 42.02
CA ASN A 309 -6.97 -7.05 43.19
C ASN A 309 -7.26 -8.52 42.85
N ARG A 310 -7.75 -8.81 41.64
CA ARG A 310 -8.05 -10.17 41.17
C ARG A 310 -6.97 -10.65 40.20
N LYS A 311 -6.80 -11.97 40.15
CA LYS A 311 -5.96 -12.63 39.14
C LYS A 311 -6.83 -13.03 37.95
N TYR A 312 -6.32 -12.81 36.77
CA TYR A 312 -6.97 -13.15 35.51
C TYR A 312 -6.08 -14.10 34.70
N PRO A 313 -6.65 -15.06 33.98
CA PRO A 313 -5.90 -15.79 32.98
C PRO A 313 -5.51 -14.84 31.85
N MET A 314 -4.40 -15.12 31.15
CA MET A 314 -3.88 -14.25 30.08
C MET A 314 -3.74 -15.01 28.77
N ILE A 315 -4.17 -14.38 27.71
CA ILE A 315 -3.88 -14.79 26.32
C ILE A 315 -2.79 -13.88 25.79
N VAL A 316 -1.72 -14.47 25.26
CA VAL A 316 -0.66 -13.73 24.56
C VAL A 316 -0.85 -13.92 23.07
N ASN A 317 -0.97 -12.82 22.33
CA ASN A 317 -1.07 -12.80 20.87
C ASN A 317 0.13 -12.08 20.27
N TYR A 318 0.78 -12.72 19.32
CA TYR A 318 1.86 -12.12 18.51
C TYR A 318 1.85 -12.74 17.12
N TYR A 319 2.43 -12.00 16.17
CA TYR A 319 2.69 -12.51 14.83
C TYR A 319 4.20 -12.68 14.65
N GLY A 320 4.63 -13.86 14.29
CA GLY A 320 6.05 -14.19 14.10
C GLY A 320 6.58 -13.87 12.69
N GLY A 321 5.87 -13.08 11.91
CA GLY A 321 6.26 -12.65 10.56
C GLY A 321 6.78 -11.21 10.52
N CYS A 322 6.77 -10.61 9.33
CA CYS A 322 7.36 -9.31 9.06
C CYS A 322 6.44 -8.10 9.29
N SER A 323 5.22 -8.30 9.77
CA SER A 323 4.26 -7.21 10.04
C SER A 323 3.81 -7.21 11.50
N PRO A 324 3.42 -6.06 12.06
CA PRO A 324 2.87 -5.97 13.41
C PRO A 324 1.47 -6.60 13.49
N VAL A 325 1.02 -6.85 14.70
CA VAL A 325 -0.39 -7.13 14.99
C VAL A 325 -1.11 -5.79 15.11
N SER A 326 -1.77 -5.36 14.05
CA SER A 326 -2.46 -4.07 14.02
C SER A 326 -3.63 -3.97 15.01
N ARG A 327 -4.07 -2.74 15.32
CA ARG A 327 -5.16 -2.43 16.25
C ARG A 327 -6.54 -2.63 15.67
N ASN A 328 -6.72 -3.57 14.75
CA ASN A 328 -8.03 -3.86 14.16
C ASN A 328 -9.03 -4.27 15.24
N PHE A 329 -10.14 -3.55 15.33
CA PHE A 329 -11.27 -3.93 16.17
C PHE A 329 -11.90 -5.22 15.65
N GLU A 330 -12.20 -5.25 14.36
CA GLU A 330 -12.70 -6.43 13.66
C GLU A 330 -11.50 -7.28 13.21
N SER A 331 -11.16 -8.29 13.99
CA SER A 331 -9.99 -9.12 13.78
C SER A 331 -10.37 -10.61 13.81
N ARG A 332 -9.60 -11.41 13.08
CA ARG A 332 -9.63 -12.88 13.21
C ARG A 332 -9.42 -13.33 14.66
N TYR A 333 -8.67 -12.54 15.44
CA TYR A 333 -8.42 -12.74 16.86
C TYR A 333 -9.11 -11.60 17.63
N PRO A 334 -10.40 -11.76 18.04
CA PRO A 334 -11.18 -10.67 18.59
C PRO A 334 -10.80 -10.38 20.05
N HIS A 335 -9.83 -9.52 20.25
CA HIS A 335 -9.22 -9.26 21.55
C HIS A 335 -10.25 -8.82 22.62
N HIS A 336 -11.18 -7.94 22.26
CA HIS A 336 -12.25 -7.52 23.17
C HIS A 336 -13.22 -8.64 23.54
N ALA A 337 -13.51 -9.57 22.63
CA ALA A 337 -14.35 -10.73 22.94
C ALA A 337 -13.66 -11.65 23.93
N TYR A 338 -12.35 -11.90 23.77
CA TYR A 338 -11.57 -12.66 24.76
C TYR A 338 -11.51 -11.93 26.12
N ALA A 339 -11.36 -10.61 26.10
CA ALA A 339 -11.38 -9.80 27.33
C ALA A 339 -12.76 -9.88 28.02
N ALA A 340 -13.85 -9.83 27.28
CA ALA A 340 -15.21 -10.00 27.81
C ALA A 340 -15.46 -11.38 28.45
N LEU A 341 -14.72 -12.42 28.00
CA LEU A 341 -14.73 -13.76 28.59
C LEU A 341 -13.88 -13.86 29.87
N GLY A 342 -13.29 -12.76 30.33
CA GLY A 342 -12.51 -12.69 31.57
C GLY A 342 -11.00 -12.92 31.43
N TYR A 343 -10.46 -12.83 30.24
CA TYR A 343 -9.00 -12.89 30.01
C TYR A 343 -8.40 -11.48 29.95
N VAL A 344 -7.18 -11.33 30.44
CA VAL A 344 -6.31 -10.23 29.98
C VAL A 344 -5.71 -10.66 28.64
N VAL A 345 -5.87 -9.86 27.59
CA VAL A 345 -5.26 -10.17 26.30
C VAL A 345 -4.07 -9.29 26.10
N TYR A 346 -2.89 -9.89 25.98
CA TYR A 346 -1.64 -9.18 25.75
C TYR A 346 -1.16 -9.38 24.33
N VAL A 347 -1.03 -8.28 23.59
CA VAL A 347 -0.47 -8.25 22.23
C VAL A 347 0.95 -7.74 22.32
N ILE A 348 1.90 -8.50 21.77
CA ILE A 348 3.33 -8.14 21.75
C ILE A 348 3.79 -8.01 20.29
N GLU A 349 4.51 -6.92 20.00
CA GLU A 349 5.10 -6.67 18.68
C GLU A 349 6.55 -7.16 18.69
N PRO A 350 6.88 -8.24 17.97
CA PRO A 350 8.25 -8.73 17.90
C PRO A 350 9.15 -7.75 17.14
N SER A 351 10.43 -7.74 17.50
CA SER A 351 11.45 -6.98 16.75
C SER A 351 11.59 -7.49 15.32
N GLY A 352 11.84 -6.58 14.38
CA GLY A 352 11.96 -6.89 12.94
C GLY A 352 10.65 -6.82 12.16
N ALA A 353 9.53 -6.43 12.79
CA ALA A 353 8.30 -6.10 12.09
C ALA A 353 8.41 -4.73 11.39
N THR A 354 7.68 -4.55 10.28
CA THR A 354 7.55 -3.24 9.60
C THR A 354 6.96 -2.18 10.53
N GLY A 355 7.23 -0.90 10.25
CA GLY A 355 6.77 0.20 11.07
C GLY A 355 7.65 0.53 12.29
N PHE A 356 8.78 -0.17 12.45
CA PHE A 356 9.78 0.04 13.52
C PHE A 356 11.15 0.46 12.96
N GLY A 357 11.24 0.80 11.69
CA GLY A 357 12.48 1.08 10.97
C GLY A 357 12.88 -0.07 10.06
N GLN A 358 14.05 0.08 9.42
CA GLN A 358 14.52 -0.89 8.41
C GLN A 358 15.26 -2.12 9.01
N GLU A 359 15.63 -2.08 10.28
CA GLU A 359 16.39 -3.15 10.95
C GLU A 359 15.55 -4.38 11.28
#